data_e6e1075305f44a9da605dfd6d9536c27
#
_entry.id   e6e1075305f44a9da605dfd6d9536c27
#
_cell.length_a   1.000
_cell.length_b   1.000
_cell.length_c   1.000
_cell.angle_alpha   90.00
_cell.angle_beta   90.00
_cell.angle_gamma   90.00
#
_symmetry.space_group_name_H-M   'P 1'
#
loop_
_entity.id
_entity.type
_entity.pdbx_description
1 polymer ?
#
loop_
_entity_poly.entity_id
_entity_poly.type
_entity_poly.pdbx_seq_one_letter_code
_entity_poly.pdbx_strand_id
1 'polypeptide(L)'
;MNTQAFREWLLHHATARQLREEVLNAPLESILHTSVLRLKYLGAFSLTGHPLFYWIWSTWLPQPYENLWIRCAISVMGGLLMLDWFASEPSLARTQNFFNVVCFIQLPLFFSWMYVMNDRNAVWIASLSAVVLIYFHLTDWRIAAAGSIAGFMLGTALADGMTRSATLQPATHLVVLAFGWFAGLMLGISGANLRRERLNHSLATIGIMAYEMRTPLSTAGLIADALLMEARRSPEG
;
A
#
# COMPACT_ATOMS: atom_id res chain seq x y z
N MET A 1 -27.83 0.00 -36.51
CA MET A 1 -26.67 -0.23 -35.62
C MET A 1 -26.70 -1.72 -35.26
N ASN A 2 -25.64 -2.45 -35.62
CA ASN A 2 -25.56 -3.92 -35.46
C ASN A 2 -25.58 -4.23 -33.95
N THR A 3 -26.36 -5.21 -33.52
CA THR A 3 -26.48 -5.62 -32.10
C THR A 3 -25.15 -5.92 -31.43
N GLN A 4 -24.17 -6.38 -32.23
CA GLN A 4 -22.81 -6.68 -31.78
C GLN A 4 -22.02 -5.40 -31.47
N ALA A 5 -22.09 -4.38 -32.33
CA ALA A 5 -21.46 -3.07 -32.11
C ALA A 5 -22.06 -2.31 -30.93
N PHE A 6 -23.38 -2.46 -30.71
CA PHE A 6 -24.03 -1.87 -29.53
C PHE A 6 -23.61 -2.56 -28.23
N ARG A 7 -23.43 -3.88 -28.23
CA ARG A 7 -22.98 -4.65 -27.08
C ARG A 7 -21.50 -4.33 -26.73
N GLU A 8 -20.64 -4.19 -27.73
CA GLU A 8 -19.25 -3.78 -27.54
C GLU A 8 -19.16 -2.33 -27.04
N TRP A 9 -19.99 -1.43 -27.57
CA TRP A 9 -20.09 -0.05 -27.08
C TRP A 9 -20.54 0.02 -25.61
N LEU A 10 -21.56 -0.77 -25.21
CA LEU A 10 -22.04 -0.85 -23.82
C LEU A 10 -20.96 -1.41 -22.88
N LEU A 11 -20.24 -2.47 -23.30
CA LEU A 11 -19.16 -3.05 -22.52
C LEU A 11 -18.01 -2.05 -22.33
N HIS A 12 -17.62 -1.34 -23.38
CA HIS A 12 -16.57 -0.31 -23.31
C HIS A 12 -16.95 0.83 -22.37
N HIS A 13 -18.18 1.31 -22.42
CA HIS A 13 -18.66 2.40 -21.54
C HIS A 13 -18.85 1.94 -20.10
N ALA A 14 -19.31 0.69 -19.89
CA ALA A 14 -19.40 0.11 -18.55
C ALA A 14 -18.01 -0.05 -17.90
N THR A 15 -17.04 -0.55 -18.64
CA THR A 15 -15.66 -0.72 -18.17
C THR A 15 -15.00 0.63 -17.89
N ALA A 16 -15.16 1.62 -18.76
CA ALA A 16 -14.64 2.96 -18.56
C ALA A 16 -15.28 3.65 -17.35
N ARG A 17 -16.58 3.46 -17.13
CA ARG A 17 -17.29 3.97 -15.96
C ARG A 17 -16.81 3.30 -14.68
N GLN A 18 -16.67 1.98 -14.67
CA GLN A 18 -16.16 1.22 -13.54
C GLN A 18 -14.73 1.66 -13.19
N LEU A 19 -13.86 1.79 -14.19
CA LEU A 19 -12.49 2.26 -13.98
C LEU A 19 -12.46 3.69 -13.41
N ARG A 20 -13.30 4.59 -13.92
CA ARG A 20 -13.43 5.95 -13.42
C ARG A 20 -13.92 5.98 -11.96
N GLU A 21 -14.92 5.19 -11.62
CA GLU A 21 -15.43 5.06 -10.26
C GLU A 21 -14.36 4.51 -9.32
N GLU A 22 -13.61 3.52 -9.76
CA GLU A 22 -12.51 2.94 -9.00
C GLU A 22 -11.36 3.94 -8.78
N VAL A 23 -11.02 4.72 -9.79
CA VAL A 23 -9.94 5.72 -9.72
C VAL A 23 -10.32 6.91 -8.85
N LEU A 24 -11.58 7.42 -8.97
CA LEU A 24 -11.98 8.69 -8.36
C LEU A 24 -12.73 8.52 -7.04
N ASN A 25 -13.58 7.51 -6.91
CA ASN A 25 -14.54 7.41 -5.82
C ASN A 25 -14.23 6.31 -4.80
N ALA A 26 -13.42 5.30 -5.16
CA ALA A 26 -13.07 4.26 -4.21
C ALA A 26 -12.16 4.82 -3.10
N PRO A 27 -12.37 4.46 -1.83
CA PRO A 27 -11.51 4.89 -0.73
C PRO A 27 -10.06 4.47 -0.97
N LEU A 28 -9.12 5.30 -0.51
CA LEU A 28 -7.70 4.98 -0.57
C LEU A 28 -7.37 3.98 0.53
N GLU A 29 -6.99 2.77 0.14
CA GLU A 29 -6.66 1.70 1.08
C GLU A 29 -5.24 1.18 0.84
N SER A 30 -4.45 1.12 1.90
CA SER A 30 -3.14 0.48 1.89
C SER A 30 -3.22 -0.93 2.50
N ILE A 31 -2.45 -1.86 1.92
CA ILE A 31 -2.41 -3.25 2.38
C ILE A 31 -1.93 -3.38 3.83
N LEU A 32 -1.00 -2.53 4.24
CA LEU A 32 -0.38 -2.61 5.56
C LEU A 32 -1.17 -1.89 6.66
N HIS A 33 -2.17 -1.10 6.33
CA HIS A 33 -3.01 -0.41 7.31
C HIS A 33 -3.89 -1.37 8.13
N THR A 34 -3.94 -2.64 7.77
CA THR A 34 -4.80 -3.64 8.43
C THR A 34 -4.23 -4.18 9.74
N SER A 35 -2.97 -3.86 10.10
CA SER A 35 -2.34 -4.39 11.31
C SER A 35 -1.23 -3.48 11.84
N VAL A 36 -1.35 -3.04 13.10
CA VAL A 36 -0.30 -2.30 13.83
C VAL A 36 1.02 -3.09 13.85
N LEU A 37 0.95 -4.41 14.00
CA LEU A 37 2.13 -5.26 14.04
C LEU A 37 2.92 -5.21 12.72
N ARG A 38 2.25 -5.16 11.58
CA ARG A 38 2.91 -5.02 10.27
C ARG A 38 3.61 -3.67 10.12
N LEU A 39 3.00 -2.59 10.62
CA LEU A 39 3.64 -1.26 10.65
C LEU A 39 4.91 -1.28 11.51
N LYS A 40 4.86 -1.93 12.68
CA LYS A 40 6.03 -2.09 13.55
C LYS A 40 7.14 -2.92 12.90
N TYR A 41 6.79 -4.00 12.18
CA TYR A 41 7.79 -4.77 11.42
C TYR A 41 8.44 -3.95 10.31
N LEU A 42 7.66 -3.15 9.58
CA LEU A 42 8.21 -2.28 8.55
C LEU A 42 9.13 -1.22 9.17
N GLY A 43 8.75 -0.64 10.31
CA GLY A 43 9.59 0.28 11.06
C GLY A 43 10.91 -0.37 11.52
N ALA A 44 10.85 -1.58 12.06
CA ALA A 44 12.03 -2.34 12.47
C ALA A 44 12.93 -2.68 11.27
N PHE A 45 12.33 -3.11 10.15
CA PHE A 45 13.06 -3.37 8.91
C PHE A 45 13.75 -2.11 8.38
N SER A 46 13.07 -0.97 8.39
CA SER A 46 13.65 0.31 7.99
C SER A 46 14.80 0.71 8.92
N LEU A 47 14.59 0.59 10.24
CA LEU A 47 15.56 0.98 11.25
C LEU A 47 16.87 0.19 11.13
N THR A 48 16.80 -1.08 10.79
CA THR A 48 17.96 -1.96 10.66
C THR A 48 18.49 -2.03 9.23
N GLY A 49 17.63 -1.96 8.24
CA GLY A 49 17.95 -2.17 6.84
C GLY A 49 18.84 -1.06 6.27
N HIS A 50 18.52 0.21 6.51
CA HIS A 50 19.31 1.31 5.96
C HIS A 50 20.77 1.32 6.47
N PRO A 51 21.08 1.16 7.77
CA PRO A 51 22.46 1.02 8.25
C PRO A 51 23.16 -0.22 7.71
N LEU A 52 22.45 -1.36 7.63
CA LEU A 52 23.00 -2.59 7.07
C LEU A 52 23.39 -2.42 5.60
N PHE A 53 22.50 -1.83 4.78
CA PHE A 53 22.80 -1.57 3.38
C PHE A 53 23.89 -0.50 3.20
N TYR A 54 23.99 0.50 4.09
CA TYR A 54 25.13 1.41 4.10
C TYR A 54 26.43 0.63 4.24
N TRP A 55 26.50 -0.29 5.22
CA TRP A 55 27.69 -1.10 5.44
C TRP A 55 28.02 -1.98 4.22
N ILE A 56 27.01 -2.64 3.62
CA ILE A 56 27.21 -3.46 2.41
C ILE A 56 27.74 -2.62 1.25
N TRP A 57 27.11 -1.48 0.97
CA TRP A 57 27.45 -0.62 -0.16
C TRP A 57 28.73 0.22 0.05
N SER A 58 29.23 0.32 1.26
CA SER A 58 30.50 0.99 1.53
C SER A 58 31.68 0.03 1.68
N THR A 59 31.44 -1.25 2.04
CA THR A 59 32.54 -2.20 2.33
C THR A 59 32.61 -3.38 1.37
N TRP A 60 31.46 -4.03 1.07
CA TRP A 60 31.49 -5.27 0.26
C TRP A 60 31.30 -5.01 -1.23
N LEU A 61 30.43 -4.09 -1.58
CA LEU A 61 30.10 -3.71 -2.95
C LEU A 61 30.16 -2.18 -3.07
N PRO A 62 31.36 -1.58 -2.94
CA PRO A 62 31.52 -0.13 -2.86
C PRO A 62 30.80 0.59 -3.99
N GLN A 63 29.93 1.52 -3.64
CA GLN A 63 29.21 2.36 -4.58
C GLN A 63 29.87 3.75 -4.66
N PRO A 64 29.75 4.45 -5.79
CA PRO A 64 30.33 5.78 -5.98
C PRO A 64 29.87 6.78 -4.92
N TYR A 65 28.61 6.68 -4.48
CA TYR A 65 28.04 7.56 -3.47
C TYR A 65 27.32 6.77 -2.38
N GLU A 66 27.73 6.99 -1.14
CA GLU A 66 27.03 6.55 0.07
C GLU A 66 27.17 7.60 1.18
N ASN A 67 26.11 7.79 1.95
CA ASN A 67 26.08 8.76 3.05
C ASN A 67 25.37 8.19 4.27
N LEU A 68 26.15 7.92 5.33
CA LEU A 68 25.64 7.34 6.57
C LEU A 68 24.55 8.22 7.23
N TRP A 69 24.75 9.53 7.26
CA TRP A 69 23.80 10.43 7.94
C TRP A 69 22.42 10.44 7.29
N ILE A 70 22.37 10.43 5.98
CA ILE A 70 21.12 10.35 5.23
C ILE A 70 20.47 8.99 5.46
N ARG A 71 21.23 7.91 5.41
CA ARG A 71 20.73 6.57 5.74
C ARG A 71 20.18 6.48 7.15
N CYS A 72 20.87 7.04 8.14
CA CYS A 72 20.40 7.08 9.52
C CYS A 72 19.15 7.94 9.67
N ALA A 73 19.06 9.09 9.02
CA ALA A 73 17.88 9.95 9.07
C ALA A 73 16.64 9.22 8.51
N ILE A 74 16.77 8.57 7.37
CA ILE A 74 15.69 7.77 6.75
C ILE A 74 15.34 6.56 7.62
N SER A 75 16.33 5.88 8.18
CA SER A 75 16.19 4.76 9.11
C SER A 75 15.36 5.16 10.33
N VAL A 76 15.73 6.26 10.98
CA VAL A 76 14.98 6.79 12.14
C VAL A 76 13.56 7.18 11.76
N MET A 77 13.36 7.85 10.63
CA MET A 77 12.02 8.22 10.16
C MET A 77 11.13 6.99 9.99
N GLY A 78 11.64 5.90 9.40
CA GLY A 78 10.91 4.64 9.32
C GLY A 78 10.71 3.98 10.68
N GLY A 79 11.71 4.03 11.55
CA GLY A 79 11.64 3.55 12.93
C GLY A 79 10.53 4.20 13.76
N LEU A 80 10.14 5.44 13.45
CA LEU A 80 9.01 6.11 14.11
C LEU A 80 7.68 5.35 13.93
N LEU A 81 7.54 4.51 12.89
CA LEU A 81 6.38 3.61 12.73
C LEU A 81 6.26 2.56 13.85
N MET A 82 7.31 2.35 14.64
CA MET A 82 7.26 1.46 15.81
C MET A 82 6.62 2.11 17.04
N LEU A 83 6.54 3.45 17.06
CA LEU A 83 6.00 4.20 18.18
C LEU A 83 4.49 4.32 18.05
N ASP A 84 3.76 3.98 19.12
CA ASP A 84 2.29 4.02 19.12
C ASP A 84 1.73 5.44 18.87
N TRP A 85 2.50 6.47 19.20
CA TRP A 85 2.11 7.85 18.91
C TRP A 85 1.93 8.14 17.39
N PHE A 86 2.75 7.52 16.53
CA PHE A 86 2.68 7.68 15.08
C PHE A 86 1.82 6.60 14.40
N ALA A 87 1.74 5.41 14.97
CA ALA A 87 1.16 4.22 14.35
C ALA A 87 0.30 3.39 15.33
N SER A 88 -0.50 4.05 16.18
CA SER A 88 -1.36 3.37 17.18
C SER A 88 -2.53 2.63 16.54
N GLU A 89 -3.25 3.29 15.64
CA GLU A 89 -4.43 2.75 14.97
C GLU A 89 -4.32 2.90 13.45
N PRO A 90 -4.30 1.78 12.70
CA PRO A 90 -4.17 1.82 11.24
C PRO A 90 -5.33 2.54 10.53
N SER A 91 -6.51 2.58 11.13
CA SER A 91 -7.70 3.28 10.60
C SER A 91 -7.62 4.80 10.68
N LEU A 92 -6.77 5.35 11.56
CA LEU A 92 -6.64 6.79 11.70
C LEU A 92 -5.96 7.43 10.48
N ALA A 93 -6.56 8.48 9.95
CA ALA A 93 -6.02 9.24 8.81
C ALA A 93 -4.58 9.74 9.09
N ARG A 94 -4.27 10.09 10.34
CA ARG A 94 -2.92 10.48 10.75
C ARG A 94 -1.90 9.37 10.51
N THR A 95 -2.21 8.14 10.95
CA THR A 95 -1.34 6.97 10.77
C THR A 95 -1.17 6.66 9.28
N GLN A 96 -2.25 6.71 8.51
CA GLN A 96 -2.21 6.47 7.07
C GLN A 96 -1.38 7.51 6.34
N ASN A 97 -1.58 8.80 6.63
CA ASN A 97 -0.81 9.88 6.01
C ASN A 97 0.67 9.80 6.38
N PHE A 98 0.98 9.56 7.66
CA PHE A 98 2.36 9.39 8.10
C PHE A 98 3.02 8.20 7.40
N PHE A 99 2.36 7.05 7.34
CA PHE A 99 2.84 5.88 6.63
C PHE A 99 3.10 6.16 5.15
N ASN A 100 2.16 6.82 4.45
CA ASN A 100 2.31 7.15 3.04
C ASN A 100 3.49 8.10 2.80
N VAL A 101 3.70 9.09 3.69
CA VAL A 101 4.84 10.02 3.62
C VAL A 101 6.15 9.27 3.84
N VAL A 102 6.22 8.41 4.85
CA VAL A 102 7.39 7.58 5.13
C VAL A 102 7.73 6.70 3.93
N CYS A 103 6.74 5.99 3.38
CA CYS A 103 6.93 5.16 2.20
C CYS A 103 7.37 5.97 0.98
N PHE A 104 6.79 7.14 0.74
CA PHE A 104 7.17 8.02 -0.37
C PHE A 104 8.63 8.48 -0.26
N ILE A 105 9.05 8.94 0.92
CA ILE A 105 10.41 9.43 1.12
C ILE A 105 11.42 8.29 1.04
N GLN A 106 11.16 7.17 1.71
CA GLN A 106 12.09 6.04 1.78
C GLN A 106 12.23 5.26 0.47
N LEU A 107 11.15 5.17 -0.30
CA LEU A 107 11.12 4.30 -1.47
C LEU A 107 11.34 5.12 -2.76
N PRO A 108 10.34 5.71 -3.41
CA PRO A 108 10.58 6.32 -4.71
C PRO A 108 11.51 7.54 -4.66
N LEU A 109 11.41 8.39 -3.65
CA LEU A 109 12.22 9.60 -3.58
C LEU A 109 13.70 9.29 -3.33
N PHE A 110 13.99 8.57 -2.26
CA PHE A 110 15.37 8.26 -1.86
C PHE A 110 16.09 7.38 -2.88
N PHE A 111 15.45 6.33 -3.39
CA PHE A 111 16.09 5.45 -4.36
C PHE A 111 16.30 6.13 -5.72
N SER A 112 15.42 7.03 -6.13
CA SER A 112 15.63 7.84 -7.34
C SER A 112 16.79 8.81 -7.18
N TRP A 113 16.91 9.45 -6.03
CA TRP A 113 18.05 10.30 -5.70
C TRP A 113 19.37 9.50 -5.66
N MET A 114 19.41 8.36 -4.98
CA MET A 114 20.57 7.48 -4.92
C MET A 114 20.97 6.93 -6.29
N TYR A 115 20.00 6.63 -7.15
CA TYR A 115 20.24 6.18 -8.52
C TYR A 115 21.04 7.20 -9.32
N VAL A 116 20.71 8.48 -9.23
CA VAL A 116 21.47 9.54 -9.91
C VAL A 116 22.82 9.79 -9.24
N MET A 117 22.87 9.84 -7.91
CA MET A 117 24.12 10.06 -7.16
C MET A 117 25.13 8.94 -7.36
N ASN A 118 24.70 7.76 -7.80
CA ASN A 118 25.53 6.61 -8.12
C ASN A 118 25.72 6.42 -9.63
N ASP A 119 25.79 7.50 -10.38
CA ASP A 119 26.07 7.50 -11.82
C ASP A 119 25.12 6.63 -12.65
N ARG A 120 23.87 6.48 -12.19
CA ARG A 120 22.85 5.69 -12.88
C ARG A 120 23.28 4.26 -13.18
N ASN A 121 24.05 3.63 -12.29
CA ASN A 121 24.60 2.29 -12.52
C ASN A 121 23.51 1.18 -12.45
N ALA A 122 23.89 -0.02 -12.90
CA ALA A 122 22.96 -1.17 -13.00
C ALA A 122 22.40 -1.63 -11.64
N VAL A 123 23.18 -1.50 -10.57
CA VAL A 123 22.76 -1.88 -9.21
C VAL A 123 21.60 -0.99 -8.75
N TRP A 124 21.72 0.32 -8.96
CA TRP A 124 20.72 1.27 -8.52
C TRP A 124 19.49 1.31 -9.42
N ILE A 125 19.59 1.02 -10.73
CA ILE A 125 18.39 0.87 -11.57
C ILE A 125 17.58 -0.38 -11.17
N ALA A 126 18.26 -1.49 -10.86
CA ALA A 126 17.61 -2.69 -10.37
C ALA A 126 16.95 -2.47 -9.01
N SER A 127 17.65 -1.79 -8.09
CA SER A 127 17.12 -1.43 -6.77
C SER A 127 15.91 -0.52 -6.87
N LEU A 128 15.95 0.50 -7.72
CA LEU A 128 14.84 1.42 -7.96
C LEU A 128 13.62 0.69 -8.55
N SER A 129 13.83 -0.22 -9.51
CA SER A 129 12.74 -1.03 -10.09
C SER A 129 12.09 -1.93 -9.04
N ALA A 130 12.89 -2.60 -8.19
CA ALA A 130 12.38 -3.41 -7.08
C ALA A 130 11.59 -2.57 -6.06
N VAL A 131 12.10 -1.38 -5.73
CA VAL A 131 11.44 -0.46 -4.79
C VAL A 131 10.11 0.06 -5.34
N VAL A 132 9.99 0.30 -6.63
CA VAL A 132 8.71 0.66 -7.26
C VAL A 132 7.68 -0.46 -7.05
N LEU A 133 8.04 -1.72 -7.28
CA LEU A 133 7.16 -2.87 -7.02
C LEU A 133 6.76 -2.97 -5.53
N ILE A 134 7.73 -2.78 -4.63
CA ILE A 134 7.46 -2.76 -3.19
C ILE A 134 6.49 -1.64 -2.84
N TYR A 135 6.64 -0.46 -3.41
CA TYR A 135 5.78 0.69 -3.15
C TYR A 135 4.33 0.42 -3.58
N PHE A 136 4.11 -0.22 -4.75
CA PHE A 136 2.80 -0.68 -5.18
C PHE A 136 2.20 -1.77 -4.26
N HIS A 137 3.06 -2.55 -3.60
CA HIS A 137 2.60 -3.55 -2.64
C HIS A 137 2.22 -2.94 -1.28
N LEU A 138 2.92 -1.90 -0.84
CA LEU A 138 2.74 -1.30 0.48
C LEU A 138 1.62 -0.27 0.54
N THR A 139 1.36 0.45 -0.55
CA THR A 139 0.41 1.56 -0.59
C THR A 139 -0.74 1.28 -1.56
N ASP A 140 -1.77 2.15 -1.55
CA ASP A 140 -2.80 2.11 -2.59
C ASP A 140 -2.15 2.30 -3.96
N TRP A 141 -2.59 1.53 -4.95
CA TRP A 141 -2.02 1.56 -6.30
C TRP A 141 -2.03 2.96 -6.95
N ARG A 142 -3.01 3.82 -6.61
CA ARG A 142 -3.11 5.20 -7.10
C ARG A 142 -2.03 6.08 -6.48
N ILE A 143 -1.81 5.93 -5.17
CA ILE A 143 -0.72 6.61 -4.44
C ILE A 143 0.63 6.13 -4.98
N ALA A 144 0.78 4.81 -5.19
CA ALA A 144 2.01 4.24 -5.72
C ALA A 144 2.28 4.72 -7.16
N ALA A 145 1.26 4.75 -8.02
CA ALA A 145 1.40 5.21 -9.40
C ALA A 145 1.84 6.68 -9.47
N ALA A 146 1.14 7.57 -8.78
CA ALA A 146 1.49 9.00 -8.75
C ALA A 146 2.79 9.25 -7.98
N GLY A 147 2.96 8.59 -6.82
CA GLY A 147 4.12 8.78 -5.96
C GLY A 147 5.42 8.26 -6.55
N SER A 148 5.40 7.16 -7.30
CA SER A 148 6.62 6.66 -7.97
C SER A 148 7.09 7.62 -9.06
N ILE A 149 6.17 8.21 -9.85
CA ILE A 149 6.52 9.22 -10.85
C ILE A 149 7.03 10.49 -10.17
N ALA A 150 6.29 11.01 -9.18
CA ALA A 150 6.69 12.20 -8.45
C ALA A 150 8.03 12.01 -7.72
N GLY A 151 8.24 10.85 -7.07
CA GLY A 151 9.48 10.51 -6.38
C GLY A 151 10.66 10.41 -7.36
N PHE A 152 10.45 9.83 -8.54
CA PHE A 152 11.48 9.79 -9.58
C PHE A 152 11.84 11.19 -10.06
N MET A 153 10.87 12.02 -10.39
CA MET A 153 11.11 13.41 -10.84
C MET A 153 11.80 14.26 -9.76
N LEU A 154 11.30 14.21 -8.53
CA LEU A 154 11.87 14.98 -7.42
C LEU A 154 13.26 14.47 -7.02
N GLY A 155 13.44 13.15 -6.92
CA GLY A 155 14.73 12.56 -6.55
C GLY A 155 15.81 12.85 -7.56
N THR A 156 15.51 12.73 -8.86
CA THR A 156 16.45 13.09 -9.94
C THR A 156 16.74 14.59 -9.96
N ALA A 157 15.73 15.45 -9.82
CA ALA A 157 15.92 16.90 -9.79
C ALA A 157 16.77 17.35 -8.58
N LEU A 158 16.57 16.77 -7.41
CA LEU A 158 17.39 17.06 -6.23
C LEU A 158 18.85 16.64 -6.45
N ALA A 159 19.10 15.44 -7.02
CA ALA A 159 20.44 14.97 -7.30
C ALA A 159 21.14 15.79 -8.37
N ASP A 160 20.46 16.11 -9.48
CA ASP A 160 21.02 16.96 -10.56
C ASP A 160 21.32 18.37 -10.04
N GLY A 161 20.50 18.92 -9.14
CA GLY A 161 20.77 20.20 -8.47
C GLY A 161 22.03 20.16 -7.58
N MET A 162 22.27 19.08 -6.90
CA MET A 162 23.46 18.89 -6.06
C MET A 162 24.74 18.66 -6.88
N THR A 163 24.68 17.88 -7.93
CA THR A 163 25.82 17.56 -8.81
C THR A 163 26.07 18.64 -9.85
N ARG A 164 25.16 19.60 -10.03
CA ARG A 164 25.16 20.61 -11.09
C ARG A 164 25.31 19.99 -12.50
N SER A 165 24.83 18.77 -12.66
CA SER A 165 24.92 17.99 -13.89
C SER A 165 23.57 17.43 -14.25
N ALA A 166 22.82 18.19 -15.05
CA ALA A 166 21.58 17.70 -15.64
C ALA A 166 21.90 16.80 -16.85
N THR A 167 21.99 15.51 -16.63
CA THR A 167 22.18 14.54 -17.72
C THR A 167 20.88 13.81 -18.01
N LEU A 168 20.58 13.62 -19.31
CA LEU A 168 19.43 12.84 -19.72
C LEU A 168 19.54 11.40 -19.27
N GLN A 169 18.41 10.83 -18.85
CA GLN A 169 18.36 9.43 -18.47
C GLN A 169 18.57 8.53 -19.69
N PRO A 170 19.37 7.46 -19.61
CA PRO A 170 19.50 6.50 -20.69
C PRO A 170 18.13 5.92 -21.07
N ALA A 171 17.81 5.84 -22.38
CA ALA A 171 16.53 5.34 -22.86
C ALA A 171 16.26 3.90 -22.38
N THR A 172 17.30 3.05 -22.31
CA THR A 172 17.20 1.69 -21.77
C THR A 172 16.74 1.66 -20.31
N HIS A 173 17.21 2.60 -19.50
CA HIS A 173 16.79 2.69 -18.09
C HIS A 173 15.34 3.15 -17.97
N LEU A 174 14.89 4.07 -18.81
CA LEU A 174 13.49 4.48 -18.84
C LEU A 174 12.57 3.31 -19.20
N VAL A 175 12.98 2.46 -20.15
CA VAL A 175 12.22 1.24 -20.49
C VAL A 175 12.14 0.29 -19.30
N VAL A 176 13.24 0.05 -18.58
CA VAL A 176 13.26 -0.82 -17.40
C VAL A 176 12.36 -0.26 -16.28
N LEU A 177 12.43 1.03 -16.03
CA LEU A 177 11.58 1.68 -15.03
C LEU A 177 10.11 1.68 -15.42
N ALA A 178 9.80 1.93 -16.69
CA ALA A 178 8.45 1.84 -17.23
C ALA A 178 7.90 0.41 -17.08
N PHE A 179 8.68 -0.62 -17.40
CA PHE A 179 8.29 -2.00 -17.17
C PHE A 179 7.98 -2.28 -15.69
N GLY A 180 8.88 -1.89 -14.78
CA GLY A 180 8.65 -2.03 -13.34
C GLY A 180 7.40 -1.29 -12.86
N TRP A 181 7.15 -0.09 -13.39
CA TRP A 181 5.99 0.70 -13.05
C TRP A 181 4.68 0.05 -13.55
N PHE A 182 4.63 -0.40 -14.81
CA PHE A 182 3.45 -1.10 -15.34
C PHE A 182 3.20 -2.42 -14.64
N ALA A 183 4.24 -3.21 -14.36
CA ALA A 183 4.12 -4.45 -13.60
C ALA A 183 3.58 -4.17 -12.18
N GLY A 184 4.10 -3.15 -11.50
CA GLY A 184 3.62 -2.69 -10.20
C GLY A 184 2.16 -2.26 -10.25
N LEU A 185 1.78 -1.48 -11.25
CA LEU A 185 0.40 -1.04 -11.47
C LEU A 185 -0.56 -2.23 -11.62
N MET A 186 -0.21 -3.19 -12.47
CA MET A 186 -1.01 -4.41 -12.66
C MET A 186 -1.15 -5.23 -11.38
N LEU A 187 -0.06 -5.41 -10.64
CA LEU A 187 -0.08 -6.10 -9.35
C LEU A 187 -0.90 -5.34 -8.30
N GLY A 188 -0.80 -4.02 -8.26
CA GLY A 188 -1.55 -3.16 -7.36
C GLY A 188 -3.05 -3.23 -7.60
N ILE A 189 -3.49 -3.10 -8.84
CA ILE A 189 -4.91 -3.21 -9.24
C ILE A 189 -5.44 -4.62 -8.96
N SER A 190 -4.70 -5.66 -9.36
CA SER A 190 -5.10 -7.05 -9.11
C SER A 190 -5.23 -7.34 -7.61
N GLY A 191 -4.28 -6.86 -6.82
CA GLY A 191 -4.32 -6.98 -5.36
C GLY A 191 -5.50 -6.26 -4.73
N ALA A 192 -5.87 -5.08 -5.23
CA ALA A 192 -7.05 -4.33 -4.76
C ALA A 192 -8.34 -5.11 -5.05
N ASN A 193 -8.49 -5.64 -6.27
CA ASN A 193 -9.66 -6.42 -6.65
C ASN A 193 -9.81 -7.68 -5.80
N LEU A 194 -8.73 -8.44 -5.60
CA LEU A 194 -8.75 -9.64 -4.76
C LEU A 194 -9.15 -9.34 -3.31
N ARG A 195 -8.72 -8.20 -2.76
CA ARG A 195 -9.12 -7.80 -1.40
C ARG A 195 -10.63 -7.48 -1.32
N ARG A 196 -11.17 -6.79 -2.33
CA ARG A 196 -12.62 -6.49 -2.41
C ARG A 196 -13.45 -7.77 -2.51
N GLU A 197 -13.03 -8.71 -3.34
CA GLU A 197 -13.69 -10.01 -3.45
C GLU A 197 -13.70 -10.75 -2.10
N ARG A 198 -12.55 -10.82 -1.42
CA ARG A 198 -12.47 -11.44 -0.08
C ARG A 198 -13.37 -10.76 0.94
N LEU A 199 -13.42 -9.43 0.94
CA LEU A 199 -14.31 -8.68 1.84
C LEU A 199 -15.77 -8.97 1.53
N ASN A 200 -16.17 -8.95 0.26
CA ASN A 200 -17.53 -9.26 -0.17
C ASN A 200 -17.94 -10.70 0.21
N HIS A 201 -17.05 -11.68 0.03
CA HIS A 201 -17.29 -13.05 0.48
C HIS A 201 -17.46 -13.15 1.99
N SER A 202 -16.61 -12.45 2.76
CA SER A 202 -16.72 -12.43 4.22
C SER A 202 -18.03 -11.81 4.69
N LEU A 203 -18.44 -10.68 4.08
CA LEU A 203 -19.71 -10.02 4.39
C LEU A 203 -20.91 -10.88 4.02
N ALA A 204 -20.87 -11.56 2.88
CA ALA A 204 -21.91 -12.51 2.48
C ALA A 204 -22.02 -13.68 3.48
N THR A 205 -20.92 -14.24 3.92
CA THR A 205 -20.88 -15.32 4.93
C THR A 205 -21.47 -14.85 6.27
N ILE A 206 -21.09 -13.66 6.73
CA ILE A 206 -21.66 -13.05 7.95
C ILE A 206 -23.17 -12.83 7.79
N GLY A 207 -23.64 -12.37 6.62
CA GLY A 207 -25.06 -12.20 6.32
C GLY A 207 -25.84 -13.51 6.41
N ILE A 208 -25.29 -14.59 5.85
CA ILE A 208 -25.90 -15.94 5.94
C ILE A 208 -25.96 -16.42 7.39
N MET A 209 -24.85 -16.31 8.14
CA MET A 209 -24.82 -16.67 9.56
C MET A 209 -25.81 -15.88 10.40
N ALA A 210 -25.91 -14.55 10.17
CA ALA A 210 -26.87 -13.71 10.87
C ALA A 210 -28.32 -14.12 10.58
N TYR A 211 -28.60 -14.50 9.34
CA TYR A 211 -29.91 -15.02 8.95
C TYR A 211 -30.23 -16.36 9.62
N GLU A 212 -29.30 -17.31 9.59
CA GLU A 212 -29.46 -18.62 10.23
C GLU A 212 -29.59 -18.53 11.75
N MET A 213 -28.91 -17.58 12.39
CA MET A 213 -28.99 -17.33 13.83
C MET A 213 -30.31 -16.67 14.26
N ARG A 214 -31.05 -16.05 13.34
CA ARG A 214 -32.31 -15.37 13.66
C ARG A 214 -33.36 -16.33 14.23
N THR A 215 -33.50 -17.51 13.64
CA THR A 215 -34.49 -18.52 14.06
C THR A 215 -34.20 -19.07 15.45
N PRO A 216 -32.98 -19.57 15.78
CA PRO A 216 -32.69 -20.05 17.13
C PRO A 216 -32.77 -18.95 18.19
N LEU A 217 -32.37 -17.71 17.86
CA LEU A 217 -32.50 -16.58 18.80
C LEU A 217 -33.96 -16.22 19.08
N SER A 218 -34.82 -16.17 18.05
CA SER A 218 -36.25 -15.94 18.24
C SER A 218 -36.94 -17.05 19.02
N THR A 219 -36.56 -18.30 18.80
CA THR A 219 -37.07 -19.46 19.55
C THR A 219 -36.60 -19.39 21.02
N ALA A 220 -35.33 -19.08 21.27
CA ALA A 220 -34.81 -18.89 22.63
C ALA A 220 -35.56 -17.74 23.37
N GLY A 221 -35.83 -16.64 22.67
CA GLY A 221 -36.65 -15.52 23.20
C GLY A 221 -38.03 -15.97 23.60
N LEU A 222 -38.73 -16.69 22.72
CA LEU A 222 -40.09 -17.22 23.02
C LEU A 222 -40.09 -18.18 24.22
N ILE A 223 -39.09 -19.05 24.35
CA ILE A 223 -38.97 -19.95 25.48
C ILE A 223 -38.72 -19.14 26.77
N ALA A 224 -37.83 -18.16 26.73
CA ALA A 224 -37.58 -17.30 27.88
C ALA A 224 -38.82 -16.54 28.34
N ASP A 225 -39.57 -15.99 27.41
CA ASP A 225 -40.84 -15.29 27.69
C ASP A 225 -41.89 -16.25 28.28
N ALA A 226 -42.00 -17.49 27.76
CA ALA A 226 -42.91 -18.51 28.29
C ALA A 226 -42.53 -18.91 29.74
N LEU A 227 -41.23 -19.12 30.03
CA LEU A 227 -40.75 -19.39 31.38
C LEU A 227 -40.98 -18.26 32.35
N LEU A 228 -40.81 -17.01 31.93
CA LEU A 228 -41.12 -15.81 32.72
C LEU A 228 -42.63 -15.69 33.05
N MET A 229 -43.50 -16.02 32.08
CA MET A 229 -44.95 -16.05 32.31
C MET A 229 -45.34 -17.17 33.28
N GLU A 230 -44.73 -18.34 33.19
CA GLU A 230 -44.96 -19.48 34.09
C GLU A 230 -44.53 -19.11 35.52
N ALA A 231 -43.33 -18.56 35.68
CA ALA A 231 -42.79 -18.10 36.97
C ALA A 231 -43.70 -17.02 37.64
N ARG A 232 -44.34 -16.18 36.86
CA ARG A 232 -45.32 -15.18 37.38
C ARG A 232 -46.68 -15.76 37.74
N ARG A 233 -47.04 -16.92 37.17
CA ARG A 233 -48.28 -17.61 37.46
C ARG A 233 -48.23 -18.59 38.64
N SER A 234 -47.02 -19.03 39.01
CA SER A 234 -46.82 -19.83 40.21
C SER A 234 -46.69 -18.91 41.42
N PRO A 235 -47.75 -18.59 42.18
CA PRO A 235 -47.60 -17.91 43.43
C PRO A 235 -46.82 -18.86 44.37
N GLU A 236 -45.85 -18.27 45.03
CA GLU A 236 -45.10 -18.97 46.10
C GLU A 236 -46.08 -19.59 47.06
N GLY A 237 -46.07 -20.96 47.17
CA GLY A 237 -46.74 -21.69 48.20
C GLY A 237 -45.86 -21.74 49.48
#